data_6a234b2bc8941acc9d52136da4c09f24
#
_entry.id   6a234b2bc8941acc9d52136da4c09f24
#
_cell.length_a   1.000
_cell.length_b   1.000
_cell.length_c   1.000
_cell.angle_alpha   90.00
_cell.angle_beta   90.00
_cell.angle_gamma   90.00
#
_symmetry.space_group_name_H-M   'P 1'
#
loop_
_entity.id
_entity.type
_entity.pdbx_description
1 polymer ?
#
loop_
_entity_poly.entity_id
_entity_poly.type
_entity_poly.pdbx_seq_one_letter_code
_entity_poly.pdbx_strand_id
1 'polypeptide(L)'
;RNPVSPRSTKAEVRNPVLALPAVARLRALSPEARQALRDILLDIHRDARVRAESSWRSGKPPIAAYWAACGVYAGHIARSIGPDSHPRLRANRSTASQEEITPC
;
A
#
# COMPACT_ATOMS: atom_id res chain seq x y z
N ARG A 1 23.28 -19.39 8.30
CA ARG A 1 22.97 -19.21 7.99
C ARG A 1 22.30 -19.22 7.55
N ASN A 2 22.08 -19.15 7.34
CA ASN A 2 21.43 -19.13 6.88
C ASN A 2 20.82 -18.85 6.28
N PRO A 3 21.14 -19.18 6.22
CA PRO A 3 20.59 -18.91 5.13
C PRO A 3 19.61 -18.41 5.15
N VAL A 4 20.05 -18.63 5.59
CA VAL A 4 19.26 -18.02 5.69
C VAL A 4 18.36 -17.69 4.75
N SER A 5 17.35 -17.57 4.90
CA SER A 5 16.35 -17.22 3.99
C SER A 5 16.55 -15.80 3.54
N PRO A 6 16.48 -15.54 2.25
CA PRO A 6 16.63 -14.17 1.79
C PRO A 6 15.50 -13.28 2.26
N ARG A 7 14.36 -13.86 2.61
CA ARG A 7 13.25 -13.06 3.07
C ARG A 7 13.08 -13.20 4.53
N SER A 8 13.09 -12.08 5.23
CA SER A 8 12.80 -12.11 6.65
C SER A 8 11.33 -12.39 6.86
N THR A 9 11.04 -13.08 7.96
CA THR A 9 9.67 -13.27 8.37
C THR A 9 9.15 -12.07 9.15
N LYS A 10 10.00 -11.14 9.51
CA LYS A 10 9.56 -9.97 10.26
C LYS A 10 8.93 -8.97 9.30
N ALA A 11 7.73 -8.53 9.66
CA ALA A 11 6.99 -7.63 8.80
C ALA A 11 7.73 -6.32 8.58
N GLU A 12 8.38 -5.78 9.62
CA GLU A 12 9.03 -4.50 9.46
C GLU A 12 10.31 -4.57 8.64
N VAL A 13 10.84 -5.76 8.42
CA VAL A 13 11.96 -5.87 7.50
C VAL A 13 11.49 -5.76 6.06
N ARG A 14 10.33 -6.35 5.77
CA ARG A 14 9.77 -6.27 4.42
C ARG A 14 9.06 -4.96 4.17
N ASN A 15 8.58 -4.32 5.23
CA ASN A 15 7.91 -3.04 5.13
C ASN A 15 8.44 -2.13 6.23
N PRO A 16 9.56 -1.47 5.96
CA PRO A 16 10.20 -0.66 7.01
C PRO A 16 9.33 0.46 7.55
N VAL A 17 8.31 0.89 6.81
CA VAL A 17 7.39 1.92 7.30
C VAL A 17 6.75 1.49 8.61
N LEU A 18 6.60 0.19 8.83
CA LEU A 18 5.99 -0.31 10.06
C LEU A 18 6.76 0.09 11.30
N ALA A 19 8.03 0.49 11.17
CA ALA A 19 8.80 0.93 12.31
C ALA A 19 8.47 2.35 12.74
N LEU A 20 7.73 3.10 11.94
CA LEU A 20 7.45 4.48 12.24
C LEU A 20 6.32 4.60 13.26
N PRO A 21 6.49 5.45 14.28
CA PRO A 21 5.40 5.63 15.25
C PRO A 21 4.11 6.12 14.62
N ALA A 22 4.20 6.86 13.52
CA ALA A 22 3.01 7.40 12.87
C ALA A 22 2.08 6.30 12.37
N VAL A 23 2.58 5.08 12.18
CA VAL A 23 1.73 3.98 11.72
C VAL A 23 0.64 3.69 12.74
N ALA A 24 0.94 3.83 14.03
CA ALA A 24 -0.08 3.64 15.05
C ALA A 24 -1.21 4.65 14.87
N ARG A 25 -0.87 5.88 14.48
CA ARG A 25 -1.89 6.90 14.27
C ARG A 25 -2.72 6.58 13.05
N LEU A 26 -2.09 6.07 12.00
CA LEU A 26 -2.84 5.66 10.83
C LEU A 26 -3.85 4.58 11.17
N ARG A 27 -3.42 3.63 11.98
CA ARG A 27 -4.29 2.51 12.35
C ARG A 27 -5.37 2.92 13.32
N ALA A 28 -5.22 4.06 13.97
CA ALA A 28 -6.23 4.57 14.89
C ALA A 28 -7.34 5.33 14.17
N LEU A 29 -7.18 5.61 12.89
CA LEU A 29 -8.24 6.26 12.14
C LEU A 29 -9.46 5.36 12.02
N SER A 30 -10.60 5.98 11.78
CA SER A 30 -11.82 5.20 11.58
C SER A 30 -11.65 4.24 10.40
N PRO A 31 -12.40 3.15 10.35
CA PRO A 31 -12.29 2.24 9.22
C PRO A 31 -12.54 2.91 7.88
N GLU A 32 -13.48 3.87 7.85
CA GLU A 32 -13.76 4.58 6.61
C GLU A 32 -12.58 5.44 6.18
N ALA A 33 -11.98 6.15 7.14
CA ALA A 33 -10.83 6.98 6.82
C ALA A 33 -9.65 6.13 6.37
N ARG A 34 -9.43 5.01 7.04
CA ARG A 34 -8.34 4.12 6.66
C ARG A 34 -8.53 3.59 5.26
N GLN A 35 -9.76 3.21 4.92
CA GLN A 35 -10.03 2.67 3.60
C GLN A 35 -9.80 3.74 2.53
N ALA A 36 -10.28 4.95 2.77
CA ALA A 36 -10.12 6.02 1.81
C ALA A 36 -8.65 6.33 1.59
N LEU A 37 -7.90 6.42 2.67
CA LEU A 37 -6.48 6.73 2.57
C LEU A 37 -5.72 5.62 1.87
N ARG A 38 -6.05 4.39 2.20
CA ARG A 38 -5.42 3.26 1.56
C ARG A 38 -5.68 3.26 0.07
N ASP A 39 -6.91 3.53 -0.33
CA ASP A 39 -7.25 3.56 -1.75
C ASP A 39 -6.48 4.64 -2.48
N ILE A 40 -6.36 5.81 -1.87
CA ILE A 40 -5.61 6.90 -2.48
C ILE A 40 -4.14 6.51 -2.62
N LEU A 41 -3.57 5.92 -1.59
CA LEU A 41 -2.18 5.53 -1.65
C LEU A 41 -1.92 4.45 -2.68
N LEU A 42 -2.86 3.54 -2.85
CA LEU A 42 -2.73 2.51 -3.89
C LEU A 42 -2.82 3.12 -5.28
N ASP A 43 -3.64 4.15 -5.45
CA ASP A 43 -3.68 4.86 -6.72
C ASP A 43 -2.36 5.55 -6.98
N ILE A 44 -1.80 6.20 -5.96
CA ILE A 44 -0.48 6.82 -6.11
C ILE A 44 0.56 5.78 -6.48
N HIS A 45 0.50 4.64 -5.82
CA HIS A 45 1.44 3.55 -6.09
C HIS A 45 1.39 3.15 -7.57
N ARG A 46 0.20 2.95 -8.10
CA ARG A 46 0.05 2.53 -9.49
C ARG A 46 0.49 3.62 -10.46
N ASP A 47 0.06 4.84 -10.22
CA ASP A 47 0.44 5.95 -11.10
C ASP A 47 1.93 6.19 -11.08
N ALA A 48 2.54 6.10 -9.91
CA ALA A 48 3.97 6.34 -9.81
C ALA A 48 4.75 5.28 -10.58
N ARG A 49 4.29 4.04 -10.56
CA ARG A 49 4.96 3.00 -11.30
C ARG A 49 4.91 3.25 -12.81
N VAL A 50 3.75 3.68 -13.28
CA VAL A 50 3.61 3.99 -14.69
C VAL A 50 4.53 5.14 -15.08
N ARG A 51 4.58 6.17 -14.23
CA ARG A 51 5.45 7.32 -14.53
C ARG A 51 6.92 6.95 -14.46
N ALA A 52 7.27 6.06 -13.55
CA ALA A 52 8.67 5.62 -13.46
C ALA A 52 9.08 4.93 -14.76
N GLU A 53 8.21 4.04 -15.24
CA GLU A 53 8.54 3.32 -16.46
C GLU A 53 8.59 4.25 -17.66
N SER A 54 7.65 5.18 -17.75
CA SER A 54 7.63 6.14 -18.82
C SER A 54 8.89 7.02 -18.81
N SER A 55 9.29 7.47 -17.62
CA SER A 55 10.49 8.30 -17.52
C SER A 55 11.73 7.51 -17.87
N TRP A 56 11.77 6.25 -17.48
CA TRP A 56 12.90 5.41 -17.83
C TRP A 56 13.02 5.26 -19.33
N ARG A 57 11.91 4.99 -19.99
CA ARG A 57 11.91 4.83 -21.46
C ARG A 57 12.25 6.12 -22.16
N SER A 58 11.93 7.25 -21.55
CA SER A 58 12.24 8.55 -22.13
C SER A 58 13.65 8.99 -21.84
N GLY A 59 14.45 8.16 -21.20
CA GLY A 59 15.84 8.50 -20.93
C GLY A 59 16.02 9.50 -19.81
N LYS A 60 15.14 9.46 -18.80
CA LYS A 60 15.21 10.38 -17.67
C LYS A 60 15.37 9.61 -16.37
N PRO A 61 16.56 9.00 -16.16
CA PRO A 61 16.72 8.12 -14.99
C PRO A 61 16.46 8.78 -13.63
N PRO A 62 16.90 10.02 -13.37
CA PRO A 62 16.63 10.60 -12.06
C PRO A 62 15.15 10.77 -11.78
N ILE A 63 14.37 11.12 -12.78
CA ILE A 63 12.92 11.26 -12.61
C ILE A 63 12.29 9.90 -12.45
N ALA A 64 12.78 8.92 -13.21
CA ALA A 64 12.30 7.56 -13.07
C ALA A 64 12.54 7.05 -11.66
N ALA A 65 13.70 7.33 -11.08
CA ALA A 65 14.01 6.92 -9.72
C ALA A 65 13.09 7.60 -8.70
N TYR A 66 12.79 8.86 -8.94
CA TYR A 66 11.87 9.58 -8.05
C TYR A 66 10.50 8.88 -8.01
N TRP A 67 9.95 8.59 -9.18
CA TRP A 67 8.64 7.95 -9.22
C TRP A 67 8.68 6.52 -8.71
N ALA A 68 9.78 5.81 -8.96
CA ALA A 68 9.91 4.46 -8.43
C ALA A 68 9.89 4.48 -6.91
N ALA A 69 10.63 5.41 -6.29
CA ALA A 69 10.64 5.52 -4.84
C ALA A 69 9.27 5.91 -4.32
N CYS A 70 8.62 6.85 -4.98
CA CYS A 70 7.29 7.27 -4.59
C CYS A 70 6.32 6.09 -4.59
N GLY A 71 6.37 5.27 -5.63
CA GLY A 71 5.50 4.10 -5.69
C GLY A 71 5.76 3.12 -4.59
N VAL A 72 7.04 2.87 -4.28
CA VAL A 72 7.39 1.95 -3.21
C VAL A 72 6.86 2.45 -1.87
N TYR A 73 7.09 3.73 -1.58
CA TYR A 73 6.66 4.28 -0.30
C TYR A 73 5.15 4.29 -0.17
N ALA A 74 4.46 4.70 -1.23
CA ALA A 74 3.00 4.72 -1.18
C ALA A 74 2.44 3.33 -0.95
N GLY A 75 3.01 2.33 -1.62
CA GLY A 75 2.57 0.95 -1.44
C GLY A 75 2.82 0.45 -0.04
N HIS A 76 3.99 0.78 0.51
CA HIS A 76 4.31 0.37 1.88
C HIS A 76 3.38 1.02 2.89
N ILE A 77 3.09 2.31 2.71
CA ILE A 77 2.19 2.99 3.63
C ILE A 77 0.78 2.41 3.52
N ALA A 78 0.33 2.15 2.31
CA ALA A 78 -1.00 1.56 2.12
C ALA A 78 -1.10 0.22 2.83
N ARG A 79 -0.07 -0.60 2.73
CA ARG A 79 -0.09 -1.90 3.40
C ARG A 79 -0.02 -1.77 4.91
N SER A 80 0.65 -0.73 5.40
CA SER A 80 0.74 -0.53 6.85
C SER A 80 -0.60 -0.15 7.43
N ILE A 81 -1.40 0.63 6.68
CA ILE A 81 -2.75 0.94 7.11
C ILE A 81 -3.57 -0.33 7.10
N GLY A 82 -3.41 -1.06 6.03
CA GLY A 82 -3.98 -2.36 5.84
C GLY A 82 -5.46 -2.37 5.89
N PRO A 83 -6.08 -3.31 5.29
CA PRO A 83 -7.34 -3.73 5.81
C PRO A 83 -6.98 -4.40 7.08
N ASP A 84 -7.77 -4.42 7.97
CA ASP A 84 -7.56 -5.26 9.07
C ASP A 84 -7.26 -6.57 8.49
N SER A 85 -6.40 -7.26 9.05
CA SER A 85 -5.96 -8.46 8.48
C SER A 85 -6.95 -9.57 8.62
N HIS A 86 -8.19 -9.29 8.86
CA HIS A 86 -9.18 -10.33 8.98
C HIS A 86 -9.80 -10.62 7.64
N PRO A 87 -9.58 -11.79 7.08
CA PRO A 87 -10.20 -12.12 5.79
C PRO A 87 -11.72 -12.02 5.84
N ARG A 88 -12.28 -12.31 7.00
CA ARG A 88 -13.71 -12.24 7.16
C ARG A 88 -14.24 -10.84 6.96
N LEU A 89 -13.54 -9.86 7.51
CA LEU A 89 -13.92 -8.48 7.34
C LEU A 89 -13.83 -8.05 5.88
N ARG A 90 -12.82 -8.52 5.21
CA ARG A 90 -12.67 -8.19 3.81
C ARG A 90 -13.81 -8.75 2.98
N ALA A 91 -14.18 -9.99 3.27
CA ALA A 91 -15.29 -10.61 2.57
C ALA A 91 -16.58 -9.85 2.80
N ASN A 92 -16.81 -9.45 4.04
CA ASN A 92 -18.00 -8.69 4.37
C ASN A 92 -18.04 -7.38 3.61
N ARG A 93 -16.92 -6.73 3.53
CA ARG A 93 -16.86 -5.46 2.84
C ARG A 93 -17.18 -5.61 1.36
N SER A 94 -16.65 -6.67 0.76
CA SER A 94 -16.96 -6.93 -0.64
C SER A 94 -18.43 -7.15 -0.84
N THR A 95 -19.03 -7.92 0.02
CA THR A 95 -20.45 -8.19 -0.06
C THR A 95 -21.26 -6.90 0.08
N ALA A 96 -20.89 -6.08 1.04
CA ALA A 96 -21.60 -4.84 1.24
C ALA A 96 -21.50 -3.94 0.03
N SER A 97 -20.34 -3.88 -0.56
CA SER A 97 -20.16 -3.07 -1.76
C SER A 97 -21.08 -3.55 -2.87
N GLN A 98 -21.16 -4.83 -3.05
CA GLN A 98 -22.03 -5.36 -4.08
C GLN A 98 -23.47 -5.02 -3.81
N GLU A 99 -23.87 -5.12 -2.56
CA GLU A 99 -25.23 -4.77 -2.20
C GLU A 99 -25.53 -3.32 -2.46
N GLU A 100 -24.57 -2.47 -2.16
CA GLU A 100 -24.76 -1.05 -2.41
C GLU A 100 -24.95 -0.76 -3.89
N ILE A 101 -24.22 -1.45 -4.70
CA ILE A 101 -24.31 -1.25 -6.13
C ILE A 101 -25.62 -1.77 -6.67
N THR A 102 -26.05 -2.89 -6.16
CA THR A 102 -27.22 -3.55 -6.69
C THR A 102 -28.48 -2.72 -6.60
N PRO A 103 -28.77 -2.11 -5.46
CA PRO A 103 -30.03 -1.38 -5.35
C PRO A 103 -30.09 -0.15 -6.22
N CYS A 104 -28.95 0.31 -6.63
CA CYS A 104 -28.94 1.46 -7.52
C CYS A 104 -29.26 1.03 -8.92
#